data_cdafa099d0636a7a5a4e2bed9a1c17cd
#
_entry.id   cdafa099d0636a7a5a4e2bed9a1c17cd
#
_cell.length_a   1.000
_cell.length_b   1.000
_cell.length_c   1.000
_cell.angle_alpha   90.00
_cell.angle_beta   90.00
_cell.angle_gamma   90.00
#
_symmetry.space_group_name_H-M   'P 1'
#
loop_
_entity.id
_entity.type
_entity.pdbx_description
1 polymer ?
#
loop_
_entity_poly.entity_id
_entity_poly.type
_entity_poly.pdbx_seq_one_letter_code
_entity_poly.pdbx_strand_id
1 'polypeptide(L)'
;MYELSKRVIEAFKVNPDLQKVLSNPFVSDEDKEKLLLAAVGEEDKVFKQFVLLILSQKRVEYARDMMLAYRDIYRKENHISQAKITTAVKLDEARMNKLKKLVTDAFKDSKLEFSEAVDPSLIGGFLIDVDSVRMDASLSNELEQLRQTLLS
;
A
#
# COMPACT_ATOMS: atom_id res chain seq x y z
N MET A 1 1.10 8.34 13.91
CA MET A 1 -0.13 7.61 13.42
C MET A 1 -0.04 7.14 11.98
N TYR A 2 0.31 7.95 10.98
CA TYR A 2 0.33 7.50 9.58
C TYR A 2 1.32 6.35 9.33
N GLU A 3 2.57 6.47 9.78
CA GLU A 3 3.55 5.38 9.67
C GLU A 3 3.14 4.15 10.48
N LEU A 4 2.51 4.36 11.65
CA LEU A 4 1.96 3.27 12.45
C LEU A 4 0.84 2.52 11.70
N SER A 5 -0.04 3.25 11.00
CA SER A 5 -1.08 2.61 10.18
C SER A 5 -0.50 1.70 9.10
N LYS A 6 0.61 2.10 8.46
CA LYS A 6 1.32 1.26 7.48
C LYS A 6 1.86 -0.02 8.12
N ARG A 7 2.50 0.10 9.30
CA ARG A 7 3.04 -1.06 10.05
C ARG A 7 1.94 -2.03 10.45
N VAL A 8 0.82 -1.52 10.97
CA VAL A 8 -0.35 -2.36 11.30
C VAL A 8 -0.86 -3.10 10.07
N ILE A 9 -1.09 -2.40 8.97
CA ILE A 9 -1.58 -3.00 7.72
C ILE A 9 -0.60 -4.08 7.22
N GLU A 10 0.71 -3.83 7.30
CA GLU A 10 1.73 -4.81 6.89
C GLU A 10 1.75 -6.01 7.83
N ALA A 11 1.60 -5.81 9.15
CA ALA A 11 1.49 -6.91 10.11
C ALA A 11 0.33 -7.85 9.79
N PHE A 12 -0.83 -7.31 9.38
CA PHE A 12 -1.98 -8.13 8.95
C PHE A 12 -1.73 -8.86 7.62
N LYS A 13 -0.89 -8.32 6.73
CA LYS A 13 -0.49 -9.02 5.49
C LYS A 13 0.43 -10.20 5.78
N VAL A 14 1.43 -9.98 6.63
CA VAL A 14 2.44 -10.99 6.99
C VAL A 14 1.80 -12.10 7.83
N ASN A 15 0.86 -11.74 8.71
CA ASN A 15 0.19 -12.65 9.63
C ASN A 15 -1.33 -12.65 9.43
N PRO A 16 -1.87 -13.40 8.46
CA PRO A 16 -3.32 -13.48 8.22
C PRO A 16 -4.10 -14.01 9.43
N ASP A 17 -3.47 -14.81 10.29
CA ASP A 17 -4.09 -15.35 11.51
C ASP A 17 -4.34 -14.29 12.58
N LEU A 18 -3.68 -13.13 12.50
CA LEU A 18 -3.94 -12.00 13.39
C LEU A 18 -5.41 -11.58 13.37
N GLN A 19 -6.01 -11.54 12.19
CA GLN A 19 -7.44 -11.25 12.02
C GLN A 19 -8.32 -12.28 12.74
N LYS A 20 -8.00 -13.57 12.62
CA LYS A 20 -8.75 -14.65 13.29
C LYS A 20 -8.69 -14.54 14.79
N VAL A 21 -7.50 -14.24 15.35
CA VAL A 21 -7.31 -14.07 16.80
C VAL A 21 -8.10 -12.88 17.31
N LEU A 22 -8.09 -11.75 16.60
CA LEU A 22 -8.82 -10.54 17.00
C LEU A 22 -10.35 -10.73 16.94
N SER A 23 -10.82 -11.52 15.98
CA SER A 23 -12.26 -11.86 15.85
C SER A 23 -12.71 -12.96 16.82
N ASN A 24 -11.79 -13.64 17.50
CA ASN A 24 -12.12 -14.73 18.39
C ASN A 24 -12.66 -14.20 19.73
N PRO A 25 -13.91 -14.55 20.14
CA PRO A 25 -14.49 -14.10 21.39
C PRO A 25 -13.85 -14.74 22.63
N PHE A 26 -13.13 -15.85 22.48
CA PHE A 26 -12.47 -16.57 23.58
C PHE A 26 -11.10 -15.98 23.93
N VAL A 27 -10.55 -15.10 23.12
CA VAL A 27 -9.30 -14.40 23.42
C VAL A 27 -9.60 -13.17 24.26
N SER A 28 -8.86 -12.98 25.36
CA SER A 28 -9.05 -11.85 26.26
C SER A 28 -8.73 -10.51 25.58
N ASP A 29 -9.37 -9.44 26.03
CA ASP A 29 -9.10 -8.09 25.52
C ASP A 29 -7.66 -7.65 25.79
N GLU A 30 -7.07 -8.10 26.91
CA GLU A 30 -5.67 -7.84 27.25
C GLU A 30 -4.69 -8.52 26.26
N ASP A 31 -4.99 -9.75 25.84
CA ASP A 31 -4.16 -10.44 24.85
C ASP A 31 -4.29 -9.82 23.46
N LYS A 32 -5.49 -9.37 23.08
CA LYS A 32 -5.72 -8.62 21.84
C LYS A 32 -4.98 -7.29 21.84
N GLU A 33 -4.98 -6.56 22.97
CA GLU A 33 -4.19 -5.33 23.14
C GLU A 33 -2.70 -5.59 22.93
N LYS A 34 -2.15 -6.59 23.64
CA LYS A 34 -0.73 -6.96 23.53
C LYS A 34 -0.35 -7.32 22.09
N LEU A 35 -1.18 -8.09 21.39
CA LEU A 35 -0.94 -8.49 20.01
C LEU A 35 -0.90 -7.28 19.06
N LEU A 36 -1.83 -6.35 19.19
CA LEU A 36 -1.87 -5.15 18.35
C LEU A 36 -0.68 -4.22 18.63
N LEU A 37 -0.32 -4.04 19.91
CA LEU A 37 0.85 -3.23 20.27
C LEU A 37 2.16 -3.88 19.83
N ALA A 38 2.28 -5.20 19.95
CA ALA A 38 3.46 -5.94 19.47
C ALA A 38 3.62 -5.88 17.95
N ALA A 39 2.51 -5.86 17.20
CA ALA A 39 2.53 -5.75 15.74
C ALA A 39 3.12 -4.43 15.23
N VAL A 40 3.08 -3.38 16.04
CA VAL A 40 3.61 -2.05 15.71
C VAL A 40 5.07 -1.87 16.13
N GLY A 41 5.51 -2.61 17.15
CA GLY A 41 6.89 -2.58 17.65
C GLY A 41 7.31 -1.30 18.36
N GLU A 42 6.40 -0.38 18.64
CA GLU A 42 6.65 0.90 19.32
C GLU A 42 5.48 1.24 20.27
N GLU A 43 5.80 1.81 21.41
CA GLU A 43 4.81 2.36 22.34
C GLU A 43 4.40 3.79 21.91
N ASP A 44 3.46 3.89 20.97
CA ASP A 44 2.82 5.17 20.64
C ASP A 44 1.56 5.36 21.51
N LYS A 45 1.52 6.45 22.27
CA LYS A 45 0.40 6.76 23.17
C LYS A 45 -0.94 6.89 22.45
N VAL A 46 -0.92 7.50 21.26
CA VAL A 46 -2.14 7.72 20.46
C VAL A 46 -2.65 6.39 19.91
N PHE A 47 -1.75 5.53 19.43
CA PHE A 47 -2.12 4.19 18.97
C PHE A 47 -2.67 3.33 20.10
N LYS A 48 -2.05 3.39 21.29
CA LYS A 48 -2.55 2.69 22.47
C LYS A 48 -3.97 3.15 22.86
N GLN A 49 -4.23 4.46 22.85
CA GLN A 49 -5.57 4.99 23.11
C GLN A 49 -6.58 4.51 22.06
N PHE A 50 -6.19 4.47 20.79
CA PHE A 50 -7.02 3.90 19.73
C PHE A 50 -7.34 2.43 19.98
N VAL A 51 -6.34 1.61 20.32
CA VAL A 51 -6.54 0.18 20.61
C VAL A 51 -7.50 -0.01 21.79
N LEU A 52 -7.31 0.74 22.88
CA LEU A 52 -8.22 0.68 24.05
C LEU A 52 -9.64 1.10 23.68
N LEU A 53 -9.80 2.11 22.84
CA LEU A 53 -11.11 2.55 22.36
C LEU A 53 -11.83 1.47 21.57
N ILE A 54 -11.18 0.85 20.59
CA ILE A 54 -11.81 -0.18 19.75
C ILE A 54 -12.11 -1.46 20.55
N LEU A 55 -11.30 -1.79 21.56
CA LEU A 55 -11.57 -2.88 22.49
C LEU A 55 -12.80 -2.59 23.35
N SER A 56 -12.89 -1.40 23.96
CA SER A 56 -14.05 -0.99 24.78
C SER A 56 -15.35 -1.00 23.98
N GLN A 57 -15.30 -0.71 22.68
CA GLN A 57 -16.44 -0.73 21.77
C GLN A 57 -16.69 -2.12 21.17
N LYS A 58 -15.90 -3.15 21.52
CA LYS A 58 -15.94 -4.51 20.95
C LYS A 58 -15.83 -4.52 19.42
N ARG A 59 -15.02 -3.62 18.86
CA ARG A 59 -14.81 -3.44 17.43
C ARG A 59 -13.39 -3.73 16.99
N VAL A 60 -12.63 -4.48 17.76
CA VAL A 60 -11.21 -4.79 17.50
C VAL A 60 -11.02 -5.59 16.22
N GLU A 61 -12.02 -6.35 15.78
CA GLU A 61 -12.01 -7.09 14.53
C GLU A 61 -11.89 -6.16 13.28
N TYR A 62 -12.35 -4.93 13.39
CA TYR A 62 -12.25 -3.91 12.33
C TYR A 62 -10.95 -3.09 12.38
N ALA A 63 -10.01 -3.42 13.25
CA ALA A 63 -8.77 -2.65 13.43
C ALA A 63 -8.02 -2.43 12.11
N ARG A 64 -7.92 -3.48 11.27
CA ARG A 64 -7.31 -3.40 9.95
C ARG A 64 -8.04 -2.42 9.03
N ASP A 65 -9.35 -2.54 8.94
CA ASP A 65 -10.16 -1.73 8.03
C ASP A 65 -10.19 -0.26 8.46
N MET A 66 -10.20 0.00 9.77
CA MET A 66 -10.06 1.34 10.33
C MET A 66 -8.70 1.96 9.99
N MET A 67 -7.60 1.17 10.05
CA MET A 67 -6.27 1.65 9.66
C MET A 67 -6.15 1.90 8.14
N LEU A 68 -6.80 1.08 7.31
CA LEU A 68 -6.89 1.30 5.87
C LEU A 68 -7.64 2.60 5.57
N ALA A 69 -8.82 2.79 6.14
CA ALA A 69 -9.62 4.00 5.96
C ALA A 69 -8.87 5.26 6.46
N TYR A 70 -8.24 5.19 7.64
CA TYR A 70 -7.42 6.28 8.16
C TYR A 70 -6.28 6.65 7.21
N ARG A 71 -5.57 5.67 6.68
CA ARG A 71 -4.48 5.87 5.72
C ARG A 71 -4.97 6.59 4.46
N ASP A 72 -6.12 6.17 3.93
CA ASP A 72 -6.67 6.72 2.70
C ASP A 72 -7.19 8.16 2.90
N ILE A 73 -7.81 8.45 4.05
CA ILE A 73 -8.19 9.81 4.45
C ILE A 73 -6.94 10.69 4.61
N TYR A 74 -5.93 10.21 5.32
CA TYR A 74 -4.70 10.96 5.54
C TYR A 74 -3.99 11.32 4.23
N ARG A 75 -3.96 10.38 3.27
CA ARG A 75 -3.40 10.63 1.93
C ARG A 75 -4.15 11.72 1.19
N LYS A 76 -5.47 11.67 1.20
CA LYS A 76 -6.33 12.69 0.60
C LYS A 76 -6.05 14.08 1.18
N GLU A 77 -6.07 14.19 2.50
CA GLU A 77 -5.86 15.47 3.22
C GLU A 77 -4.45 16.05 2.99
N ASN A 78 -3.45 15.20 2.80
CA ASN A 78 -2.06 15.62 2.64
C ASN A 78 -1.58 15.61 1.17
N HIS A 79 -2.49 15.42 0.19
CA HIS A 79 -2.18 15.34 -1.23
C HIS A 79 -1.06 14.32 -1.54
N ILE A 80 -1.15 13.13 -0.92
CA ILE A 80 -0.20 12.04 -1.13
C ILE A 80 -0.79 11.08 -2.15
N SER A 81 -0.20 11.04 -3.33
CA SER A 81 -0.56 10.12 -4.41
C SER A 81 0.29 8.86 -4.38
N GLN A 82 -0.32 7.73 -4.71
CA GLN A 82 0.39 6.45 -4.83
C GLN A 82 0.88 6.26 -6.26
N ALA A 83 2.19 6.13 -6.42
CA ALA A 83 2.82 5.80 -7.69
C ALA A 83 3.34 4.34 -7.64
N LYS A 84 2.69 3.45 -8.38
CA LYS A 84 3.14 2.07 -8.55
C LYS A 84 3.89 1.96 -9.86
N ILE A 85 5.16 1.56 -9.80
CA ILE A 85 5.99 1.28 -10.97
C ILE A 85 6.09 -0.24 -11.11
N THR A 86 5.57 -0.77 -12.23
CA THR A 86 5.67 -2.19 -12.57
C THR A 86 6.61 -2.34 -13.75
N THR A 87 7.59 -3.24 -13.64
CA THR A 87 8.60 -3.48 -14.68
C THR A 87 8.65 -4.96 -15.02
N ALA A 88 9.04 -5.29 -16.26
CA ALA A 88 9.16 -6.68 -16.71
C ALA A 88 10.24 -7.47 -15.96
N VAL A 89 11.31 -6.78 -15.54
CA VAL A 89 12.43 -7.33 -14.79
C VAL A 89 12.83 -6.37 -13.68
N LYS A 90 13.48 -6.88 -12.64
CA LYS A 90 14.00 -6.03 -11.56
C LYS A 90 15.04 -5.07 -12.13
N LEU A 91 14.79 -3.78 -11.98
CA LEU A 91 15.72 -2.72 -12.38
C LEU A 91 16.79 -2.49 -11.30
N ASP A 92 17.93 -1.96 -11.75
CA ASP A 92 18.92 -1.40 -10.85
C ASP A 92 18.43 -0.09 -10.22
N GLU A 93 19.01 0.30 -9.08
CA GLU A 93 18.60 1.52 -8.36
C GLU A 93 18.73 2.79 -9.21
N ALA A 94 19.73 2.87 -10.08
CA ALA A 94 19.96 4.04 -10.90
C ALA A 94 18.84 4.25 -11.93
N ARG A 95 18.39 3.19 -12.58
CA ARG A 95 17.27 3.21 -13.52
C ARG A 95 15.94 3.46 -12.82
N MET A 96 15.72 2.81 -11.68
CA MET A 96 14.53 3.02 -10.86
C MET A 96 14.42 4.47 -10.40
N ASN A 97 15.52 5.08 -9.94
CA ASN A 97 15.54 6.47 -9.52
C ASN A 97 15.26 7.45 -10.67
N LYS A 98 15.71 7.14 -11.90
CA LYS A 98 15.35 7.92 -13.09
C LYS A 98 13.85 7.88 -13.37
N LEU A 99 13.22 6.68 -13.29
CA LEU A 99 11.77 6.55 -13.45
C LEU A 99 11.01 7.31 -12.36
N LYS A 100 11.40 7.17 -11.09
CA LYS A 100 10.80 7.92 -9.98
C LYS A 100 10.89 9.43 -10.20
N LYS A 101 12.04 9.92 -10.68
CA LYS A 101 12.23 11.34 -10.99
C LYS A 101 11.30 11.81 -12.10
N LEU A 102 11.17 11.05 -13.20
CA LEU A 102 10.25 11.37 -14.30
C LEU A 102 8.80 11.47 -13.82
N VAL A 103 8.37 10.52 -12.97
CA VAL A 103 7.02 10.55 -12.39
C VAL A 103 6.85 11.75 -11.47
N THR A 104 7.83 12.05 -10.64
CA THR A 104 7.81 13.23 -9.74
C THR A 104 7.72 14.54 -10.52
N ASP A 105 8.46 14.65 -11.63
CA ASP A 105 8.45 15.85 -12.50
C ASP A 105 7.11 16.01 -13.23
N ALA A 106 6.41 14.91 -13.51
CA ALA A 106 5.08 14.93 -14.14
C ALA A 106 3.96 15.29 -13.16
N PHE A 107 4.10 14.92 -11.88
CA PHE A 107 3.09 15.11 -10.82
C PHE A 107 3.59 16.05 -9.73
N LYS A 108 4.01 17.26 -10.10
CA LYS A 108 4.67 18.25 -9.20
C LYS A 108 3.82 18.68 -8.01
N ASP A 109 2.50 18.64 -8.13
CA ASP A 109 1.58 19.14 -7.11
C ASP A 109 1.25 18.10 -6.02
N SER A 110 1.77 16.88 -6.15
CA SER A 110 1.50 15.78 -5.22
C SER A 110 2.78 15.24 -4.59
N LYS A 111 2.68 14.86 -3.32
CA LYS A 111 3.71 14.03 -2.69
C LYS A 111 3.52 12.60 -3.16
N LEU A 112 4.54 11.99 -3.75
CA LEU A 112 4.45 10.64 -4.29
C LEU A 112 5.00 9.60 -3.31
N GLU A 113 4.19 8.59 -3.01
CA GLU A 113 4.62 7.35 -2.37
C GLU A 113 4.82 6.27 -3.43
N PHE A 114 6.07 5.86 -3.63
CA PHE A 114 6.42 4.87 -4.62
C PHE A 114 6.29 3.44 -4.10
N SER A 115 5.73 2.58 -4.93
CA SER A 115 5.79 1.12 -4.76
C SER A 115 6.29 0.47 -6.05
N GLU A 116 7.02 -0.62 -5.92
CA GLU A 116 7.65 -1.32 -7.02
C GLU A 116 7.06 -2.72 -7.15
N ALA A 117 6.84 -3.15 -8.38
CA ALA A 117 6.42 -4.51 -8.70
C ALA A 117 7.19 -5.02 -9.93
N VAL A 118 7.33 -6.32 -10.01
CA VAL A 118 7.89 -6.98 -11.20
C VAL A 118 6.82 -7.89 -11.79
N ASP A 119 6.54 -7.71 -13.07
CA ASP A 119 5.58 -8.51 -13.81
C ASP A 119 6.20 -8.95 -15.15
N PRO A 120 6.68 -10.18 -15.24
CA PRO A 120 7.29 -10.68 -16.48
C PRO A 120 6.34 -10.72 -17.67
N SER A 121 5.03 -10.63 -17.46
CA SER A 121 4.04 -10.62 -18.55
C SER A 121 4.11 -9.35 -19.43
N LEU A 122 4.76 -8.29 -18.95
CA LEU A 122 5.01 -7.06 -19.71
C LEU A 122 5.96 -7.26 -20.90
N ILE A 123 6.69 -8.41 -20.97
CA ILE A 123 7.70 -8.76 -21.99
C ILE A 123 8.89 -7.77 -21.98
N GLY A 124 8.66 -6.49 -21.69
CA GLY A 124 9.63 -5.39 -21.59
C GLY A 124 8.94 -4.07 -21.30
N GLY A 125 9.72 -3.02 -21.04
CA GLY A 125 9.19 -1.71 -20.69
C GLY A 125 8.73 -1.59 -19.23
N PHE A 126 7.82 -0.66 -18.99
CA PHE A 126 7.29 -0.38 -17.66
C PHE A 126 5.84 0.12 -17.72
N LEU A 127 5.14 -0.08 -16.62
CA LEU A 127 3.80 0.43 -16.38
C LEU A 127 3.86 1.30 -15.12
N ILE A 128 3.30 2.49 -15.20
CA ILE A 128 3.20 3.42 -14.07
C ILE A 128 1.73 3.70 -13.81
N ASP A 129 1.29 3.38 -12.59
CA ASP A 129 -0.03 3.73 -12.07
C ASP A 129 0.14 4.82 -11.01
N VAL A 130 -0.47 5.99 -11.23
CA VAL A 130 -0.53 7.05 -10.22
C VAL A 130 -2.00 7.30 -9.90
N ASP A 131 -2.44 6.85 -8.72
CA ASP A 131 -3.85 6.85 -8.30
C ASP A 131 -4.78 6.23 -9.37
N SER A 132 -5.49 7.07 -10.14
CA SER A 132 -6.40 6.63 -11.22
C SER A 132 -5.83 6.83 -12.62
N VAL A 133 -4.60 7.33 -12.73
CA VAL A 133 -3.92 7.58 -14.01
C VAL A 133 -2.93 6.46 -14.30
N ARG A 134 -3.10 5.80 -15.43
CA ARG A 134 -2.19 4.74 -15.90
C ARG A 134 -1.41 5.21 -17.12
N MET A 135 -0.10 5.03 -17.05
CA MET A 135 0.82 5.19 -18.18
C MET A 135 1.43 3.81 -18.48
N ASP A 136 1.11 3.27 -19.63
CA ASP A 136 1.60 1.97 -20.10
C ASP A 136 2.62 2.20 -21.24
N ALA A 137 3.87 2.00 -20.93
CA ALA A 137 5.01 2.01 -21.85
C ALA A 137 5.65 0.61 -21.96
N SER A 138 4.82 -0.44 -21.91
CA SER A 138 5.26 -1.81 -22.09
C SER A 138 5.35 -2.20 -23.55
N LEU A 139 6.30 -3.08 -23.86
CA LEU A 139 6.40 -3.66 -25.22
C LEU A 139 5.16 -4.48 -25.58
N SER A 140 4.49 -5.08 -24.63
CA SER A 140 3.22 -5.79 -24.85
C SER A 140 2.16 -4.86 -25.44
N ASN A 141 2.02 -3.67 -24.89
CA ASN A 141 1.05 -2.68 -25.40
C ASN A 141 1.42 -2.16 -26.79
N GLU A 142 2.70 -1.88 -27.03
CA GLU A 142 3.18 -1.45 -28.36
C GLU A 142 2.93 -2.53 -29.43
N LEU A 143 3.20 -3.81 -29.12
CA LEU A 143 2.93 -4.92 -30.02
C LEU A 143 1.44 -5.09 -30.32
N GLU A 144 0.57 -4.95 -29.32
CA GLU A 144 -0.88 -5.03 -29.52
C GLU A 144 -1.41 -3.88 -30.37
N GLN A 145 -0.92 -2.66 -30.16
CA GLN A 145 -1.25 -1.50 -31.01
C GLN A 145 -0.80 -1.71 -32.46
N LEU A 146 0.41 -2.22 -32.69
CA LEU A 146 0.91 -2.56 -34.03
C LEU A 146 0.04 -3.64 -34.69
N ARG A 147 -0.34 -4.69 -33.94
CA ARG A 147 -1.22 -5.74 -34.43
C ARG A 147 -2.57 -5.19 -34.86
N GLN A 148 -3.17 -4.33 -34.07
CA GLN A 148 -4.46 -3.69 -34.40
C GLN A 148 -4.36 -2.83 -35.65
N THR A 149 -3.25 -2.07 -35.81
CA THR A 149 -3.00 -1.23 -37.00
C THR A 149 -2.80 -2.06 -38.26
N LEU A 150 -2.21 -3.27 -38.15
CA LEU A 150 -1.99 -4.17 -39.27
C LEU A 150 -3.23 -4.94 -39.72
N LEU A 151 -4.22 -5.09 -38.81
CA LEU A 151 -5.46 -5.81 -39.05
C LEU A 151 -6.64 -4.91 -39.45
N SER A 152 -6.45 -3.60 -39.36
CA SER A 152 -7.42 -2.57 -39.85
C SER A 152 -7.12 -2.12 -41.27
#